data_e1f2493a890b40af5c1edab6d355c7a1
#
_entry.id   e1f2493a890b40af5c1edab6d355c7a1
#
_cell.length_a   1.000
_cell.length_b   1.000
_cell.length_c   1.000
_cell.angle_alpha   90.00
_cell.angle_beta   90.00
_cell.angle_gamma   90.00
#
_symmetry.space_group_name_H-M   'P 1'
#
loop_
_entity.id
_entity.type
_entity.pdbx_description
1 polymer ?
#
loop_
_entity_poly.entity_id
_entity_poly.type
_entity_poly.pdbx_seq_one_letter_code
_entity_poly.pdbx_strand_id
1 'polypeptide(L)'
;VLVVGVNGTGKTTTTGKLARVLVADDADVVLGAADTFRAAAADQLQTWGDRVGVPVVRGPEGGDPASVAFDAVRMAVEGEADVVIIDTAGRLHTKTGLMDELGKVQRVIEKQSPVDEVLLVLDATTGQNGLTQAKVFAEVVDVTGVVLTKLDGTAKGGIVVGVQQELGVPVKLVGLGEGADDLAPFDPEVFVDALLG
;
A
#
# COMPACT_ATOMS: atom_id res chain seq x y z
N VAL A 1 6.58 -4.26 -4.82
CA VAL A 1 5.61 -3.20 -4.50
C VAL A 1 5.77 -2.78 -3.06
N LEU A 2 5.89 -1.48 -2.80
CA LEU A 2 5.93 -0.89 -1.45
C LEU A 2 4.60 -0.16 -1.19
N VAL A 3 3.90 -0.49 -0.10
CA VAL A 3 2.62 0.12 0.27
C VAL A 3 2.84 1.08 1.43
N VAL A 4 2.58 2.37 1.20
CA VAL A 4 2.81 3.46 2.16
C VAL A 4 1.54 4.27 2.40
N GLY A 5 1.52 5.09 3.45
CA GLY A 5 0.39 5.94 3.84
C GLY A 5 0.22 6.02 5.35
N VAL A 6 -0.63 6.92 5.82
CA VAL A 6 -0.87 7.09 7.27
C VAL A 6 -1.67 5.94 7.87
N ASN A 7 -1.68 5.84 9.19
CA ASN A 7 -2.52 4.85 9.88
C ASN A 7 -4.01 5.08 9.59
N GLY A 8 -4.76 3.99 9.43
CA GLY A 8 -6.21 4.03 9.22
C GLY A 8 -6.65 4.24 7.77
N THR A 9 -5.72 4.42 6.82
CA THR A 9 -6.07 4.57 5.40
C THR A 9 -6.38 3.24 4.70
N GLY A 10 -6.14 2.11 5.35
CA GLY A 10 -6.43 0.78 4.79
C GLY A 10 -5.25 0.11 4.08
N LYS A 11 -3.99 0.44 4.42
CA LYS A 11 -2.79 -0.16 3.82
C LYS A 11 -2.79 -1.69 3.87
N THR A 12 -2.89 -2.26 5.07
CA THR A 12 -2.88 -3.73 5.28
C THR A 12 -3.99 -4.42 4.51
N THR A 13 -5.21 -3.84 4.53
CA THR A 13 -6.35 -4.34 3.74
C THR A 13 -6.09 -4.23 2.24
N THR A 14 -5.53 -3.11 1.77
CA THR A 14 -5.16 -2.90 0.36
C THR A 14 -4.11 -3.92 -0.06
N THR A 15 -3.09 -4.15 0.77
CA THR A 15 -2.05 -5.17 0.51
C THR A 15 -2.65 -6.55 0.32
N GLY A 16 -3.56 -6.96 1.21
CA GLY A 16 -4.24 -8.25 1.11
C GLY A 16 -5.15 -8.38 -0.12
N LYS A 17 -5.90 -7.33 -0.46
CA LYS A 17 -6.76 -7.29 -1.65
C LYS A 17 -5.94 -7.29 -2.94
N LEU A 18 -4.82 -6.55 -2.97
CA LEU A 18 -3.92 -6.54 -4.12
C LEU A 18 -3.30 -7.92 -4.34
N ALA A 19 -2.86 -8.60 -3.27
CA ALA A 19 -2.40 -9.98 -3.37
C ALA A 19 -3.47 -10.90 -3.97
N ARG A 20 -4.73 -10.76 -3.54
CA ARG A 20 -5.82 -11.55 -4.11
C ARG A 20 -6.04 -11.29 -5.61
N VAL A 21 -5.97 -10.04 -6.04
CA VAL A 21 -6.08 -9.70 -7.47
C VAL A 21 -4.96 -10.36 -8.26
N LEU A 22 -3.71 -10.24 -7.81
CA LEU A 22 -2.55 -10.80 -8.48
C LEU A 22 -2.58 -12.34 -8.54
N VAL A 23 -2.98 -12.99 -7.45
CA VAL A 23 -3.15 -14.46 -7.43
C VAL A 23 -4.28 -14.92 -8.37
N ALA A 24 -5.34 -14.13 -8.52
CA ALA A 24 -6.40 -14.41 -9.49
C ALA A 24 -5.92 -14.29 -10.95
N ASP A 25 -4.85 -13.53 -11.17
CA ASP A 25 -4.14 -13.41 -12.46
C ASP A 25 -2.95 -14.39 -12.56
N ASP A 26 -2.96 -15.48 -11.78
CA ASP A 26 -1.96 -16.54 -11.74
C ASP A 26 -0.53 -16.09 -11.33
N ALA A 27 -0.38 -14.98 -10.63
CA ALA A 27 0.92 -14.52 -10.12
C ALA A 27 1.28 -15.18 -8.78
N ASP A 28 2.54 -15.57 -8.63
CA ASP A 28 3.12 -15.99 -7.36
C ASP A 28 3.50 -14.78 -6.51
N VAL A 29 2.89 -14.65 -5.32
CA VAL A 29 2.99 -13.46 -4.47
C VAL A 29 3.59 -13.80 -3.11
N VAL A 30 4.47 -12.92 -2.60
CA VAL A 30 4.98 -12.95 -1.22
C VAL A 30 4.59 -11.64 -0.52
N LEU A 31 4.12 -11.73 0.72
CA LEU A 31 3.80 -10.57 1.55
C LEU A 31 4.86 -10.34 2.63
N GLY A 32 5.18 -9.06 2.89
CA GLY A 32 6.06 -8.65 3.98
C GLY A 32 5.34 -7.75 4.97
N ALA A 33 5.24 -8.18 6.25
CA ALA A 33 4.62 -7.43 7.34
C ALA A 33 5.64 -6.48 7.99
N ALA A 34 5.95 -5.37 7.32
CA ALA A 34 6.92 -4.39 7.81
C ALA A 34 6.33 -3.30 8.73
N ASP A 35 5.04 -3.35 9.08
CA ASP A 35 4.50 -2.63 10.24
C ASP A 35 4.78 -3.42 11.52
N THR A 36 6.03 -3.39 11.97
CA THR A 36 6.49 -4.16 13.13
C THR A 36 6.04 -3.57 14.47
N PHE A 37 5.52 -2.35 14.47
CA PHE A 37 5.07 -1.67 15.69
C PHE A 37 3.69 -2.10 16.15
N ARG A 38 2.85 -2.57 15.24
CA ARG A 38 1.48 -2.99 15.52
C ARG A 38 1.36 -4.49 15.27
N ALA A 39 1.43 -5.28 16.35
CA ALA A 39 1.22 -6.73 16.26
C ALA A 39 -0.09 -7.07 15.52
N ALA A 40 -1.16 -6.31 15.79
CA ALA A 40 -2.45 -6.49 15.12
C ALA A 40 -2.39 -6.27 13.59
N ALA A 41 -1.49 -5.41 13.08
CA ALA A 41 -1.32 -5.23 11.63
C ALA A 41 -0.66 -6.46 10.99
N ALA A 42 0.38 -7.00 11.63
CA ALA A 42 1.02 -8.23 11.18
C ALA A 42 0.06 -9.44 11.22
N ASP A 43 -0.78 -9.54 12.27
CA ASP A 43 -1.80 -10.58 12.37
C ASP A 43 -2.89 -10.43 11.31
N GLN A 44 -3.29 -9.19 11.03
CA GLN A 44 -4.24 -8.90 9.95
C GLN A 44 -3.66 -9.28 8.59
N LEU A 45 -2.41 -8.96 8.31
CA LEU A 45 -1.76 -9.35 7.06
C LEU A 45 -1.60 -10.87 6.94
N GLN A 46 -1.30 -11.55 8.05
CA GLN A 46 -1.27 -13.02 8.09
C GLN A 46 -2.63 -13.62 7.73
N THR A 47 -3.71 -13.07 8.30
CA THR A 47 -5.08 -13.49 7.97
C THR A 47 -5.38 -13.33 6.48
N TRP A 48 -4.90 -12.24 5.85
CA TRP A 48 -5.00 -12.06 4.41
C TRP A 48 -4.18 -13.09 3.65
N GLY A 49 -2.92 -13.33 4.05
CA GLY A 49 -2.07 -14.33 3.42
C GLY A 49 -2.69 -15.72 3.46
N ASP A 50 -3.22 -16.14 4.62
CA ASP A 50 -3.89 -17.43 4.79
C ASP A 50 -5.15 -17.55 3.90
N ARG A 51 -5.92 -16.45 3.79
CA ARG A 51 -7.13 -16.42 2.95
C ARG A 51 -6.83 -16.53 1.47
N VAL A 52 -5.75 -15.88 1.03
CA VAL A 52 -5.36 -15.82 -0.40
C VAL A 52 -4.45 -16.99 -0.79
N GLY A 53 -3.84 -17.66 0.20
CA GLY A 53 -2.94 -18.79 -0.02
C GLY A 53 -1.51 -18.37 -0.34
N VAL A 54 -1.05 -17.21 0.16
CA VAL A 54 0.29 -16.68 -0.09
C VAL A 54 1.12 -16.59 1.20
N PRO A 55 2.45 -16.79 1.14
CA PRO A 55 3.32 -16.69 2.30
C PRO A 55 3.43 -15.24 2.81
N VAL A 56 3.52 -15.08 4.14
CA VAL A 56 3.72 -13.82 4.81
C VAL A 56 5.01 -13.86 5.63
N VAL A 57 5.95 -12.99 5.32
CA VAL A 57 7.17 -12.80 6.09
C VAL A 57 6.91 -11.81 7.21
N ARG A 58 7.21 -12.23 8.44
CA ARG A 58 6.99 -11.46 9.67
C ARG A 58 8.30 -11.33 10.44
N GLY A 59 8.43 -10.24 11.16
CA GLY A 59 9.48 -10.05 12.17
C GLY A 59 8.92 -10.04 13.59
N PRO A 60 9.79 -9.98 14.62
CA PRO A 60 9.37 -9.76 15.98
C PRO A 60 8.70 -8.38 16.14
N GLU A 61 7.79 -8.26 17.09
CA GLU A 61 7.18 -6.98 17.46
C GLU A 61 8.28 -5.98 17.89
N GLY A 62 8.22 -4.76 17.36
CA GLY A 62 9.25 -3.74 17.56
C GLY A 62 10.57 -4.00 16.82
N GLY A 63 10.63 -5.05 15.99
CA GLY A 63 11.81 -5.34 15.16
C GLY A 63 12.05 -4.32 14.06
N ASP A 64 13.16 -4.46 13.35
CA ASP A 64 13.52 -3.57 12.23
C ASP A 64 12.66 -3.85 10.98
N PRO A 65 11.81 -2.91 10.54
CA PRO A 65 10.99 -3.07 9.33
C PRO A 65 11.82 -3.38 8.07
N ALA A 66 13.02 -2.81 7.97
CA ALA A 66 13.90 -3.05 6.84
C ALA A 66 14.42 -4.49 6.79
N SER A 67 14.59 -5.15 7.94
CA SER A 67 14.96 -6.57 8.01
C SER A 67 13.80 -7.44 7.48
N VAL A 68 12.56 -7.14 7.85
CA VAL A 68 11.38 -7.87 7.35
C VAL A 68 11.24 -7.71 5.85
N ALA A 69 11.39 -6.50 5.34
CA ALA A 69 11.35 -6.21 3.91
C ALA A 69 12.46 -6.95 3.14
N PHE A 70 13.68 -6.97 3.69
CA PHE A 70 14.81 -7.72 3.13
C PHE A 70 14.50 -9.22 3.02
N ASP A 71 14.01 -9.81 4.11
CA ASP A 71 13.70 -11.24 4.17
C ASP A 71 12.54 -11.61 3.22
N ALA A 72 11.55 -10.72 3.07
CA ALA A 72 10.45 -10.94 2.12
C ALA A 72 10.94 -10.92 0.65
N VAL A 73 11.77 -9.95 0.29
CA VAL A 73 12.36 -9.88 -1.05
C VAL A 73 13.27 -11.08 -1.31
N ARG A 74 14.10 -11.46 -0.32
CA ARG A 74 14.94 -12.65 -0.43
C ARG A 74 14.11 -13.92 -0.67
N MET A 75 13.05 -14.12 0.11
CA MET A 75 12.14 -15.26 -0.07
C MET A 75 11.53 -15.27 -1.47
N ALA A 76 11.09 -14.11 -1.97
CA ALA A 76 10.52 -13.99 -3.30
C ALA A 76 11.54 -14.34 -4.41
N VAL A 77 12.77 -13.83 -4.29
CA VAL A 77 13.85 -14.11 -5.25
C VAL A 77 14.25 -15.61 -5.24
N GLU A 78 14.43 -16.20 -4.05
CA GLU A 78 14.77 -17.62 -3.90
C GLU A 78 13.64 -18.55 -4.38
N GLY A 79 12.39 -18.14 -4.21
CA GLY A 79 11.19 -18.87 -4.62
C GLY A 79 10.72 -18.56 -6.04
N GLU A 80 11.44 -17.70 -6.79
CA GLU A 80 11.06 -17.25 -8.14
C GLU A 80 9.63 -16.67 -8.20
N ALA A 81 9.19 -16.00 -7.11
CA ALA A 81 7.90 -15.34 -7.05
C ALA A 81 7.85 -14.11 -7.99
N ASP A 82 6.69 -13.87 -8.58
CA ASP A 82 6.48 -12.77 -9.52
C ASP A 82 6.42 -11.41 -8.83
N VAL A 83 5.82 -11.36 -7.63
CA VAL A 83 5.58 -10.10 -6.92
C VAL A 83 5.82 -10.25 -5.42
N VAL A 84 6.51 -9.27 -4.84
CA VAL A 84 6.54 -9.07 -3.39
C VAL A 84 5.83 -7.76 -3.02
N ILE A 85 4.95 -7.81 -2.02
CA ILE A 85 4.22 -6.63 -1.53
C ILE A 85 4.58 -6.41 -0.06
N ILE A 86 5.11 -5.22 0.25
CA ILE A 86 5.54 -4.84 1.60
C ILE A 86 4.52 -3.87 2.21
N ASP A 87 3.85 -4.28 3.28
CA ASP A 87 2.98 -3.43 4.11
C ASP A 87 3.81 -2.70 5.16
N THR A 88 3.77 -1.37 5.18
CA THR A 88 4.58 -0.53 6.06
C THR A 88 3.79 0.16 7.17
N ALA A 89 4.48 0.62 8.21
CA ALA A 89 3.90 1.48 9.25
C ALA A 89 3.43 2.83 8.67
N GLY A 90 2.50 3.49 9.36
CA GLY A 90 1.93 4.78 8.94
C GLY A 90 1.80 5.81 10.07
N ARG A 91 2.71 5.82 11.05
CA ARG A 91 2.63 6.67 12.24
C ARG A 91 3.16 8.07 11.99
N LEU A 92 2.32 8.96 11.45
CA LEU A 92 2.73 10.31 11.05
C LEU A 92 3.02 11.27 12.24
N HIS A 93 2.58 10.93 13.45
CA HIS A 93 2.89 11.72 14.66
C HIS A 93 4.38 11.70 15.05
N THR A 94 5.13 10.70 14.57
CA THR A 94 6.60 10.64 14.61
C THR A 94 7.16 10.79 13.20
N LYS A 95 6.80 11.90 12.52
CA LYS A 95 7.06 12.13 11.10
C LYS A 95 8.50 11.80 10.70
N THR A 96 9.49 12.35 11.39
CA THR A 96 10.91 12.14 11.05
C THR A 96 11.28 10.66 11.14
N GLY A 97 10.92 9.98 12.23
CA GLY A 97 11.24 8.56 12.43
C GLY A 97 10.59 7.67 11.37
N LEU A 98 9.32 7.92 11.01
CA LEU A 98 8.63 7.17 9.95
C LEU A 98 9.30 7.38 8.59
N MET A 99 9.66 8.61 8.24
CA MET A 99 10.27 8.91 6.95
C MET A 99 11.67 8.33 6.83
N ASP A 100 12.47 8.39 7.89
CA ASP A 100 13.78 7.73 7.94
C ASP A 100 13.65 6.20 7.78
N GLU A 101 12.64 5.61 8.43
CA GLU A 101 12.33 4.18 8.37
C GLU A 101 11.91 3.76 6.95
N LEU A 102 10.98 4.48 6.31
CA LEU A 102 10.55 4.20 4.95
C LEU A 102 11.69 4.33 3.94
N GLY A 103 12.48 5.38 4.04
CA GLY A 103 13.68 5.54 3.21
C GLY A 103 14.72 4.44 3.43
N LYS A 104 14.86 3.92 4.66
CA LYS A 104 15.69 2.76 4.96
C LYS A 104 15.13 1.49 4.33
N VAL A 105 13.84 1.24 4.46
CA VAL A 105 13.15 0.07 3.86
C VAL A 105 13.37 0.05 2.35
N GLN A 106 13.10 1.16 1.67
CA GLN A 106 13.30 1.27 0.23
C GLN A 106 14.74 0.98 -0.18
N ARG A 107 15.72 1.65 0.44
CA ARG A 107 17.15 1.42 0.14
C ARG A 107 17.62 -0.01 0.39
N VAL A 108 17.03 -0.69 1.36
CA VAL A 108 17.38 -2.09 1.66
C VAL A 108 16.80 -3.04 0.61
N ILE A 109 15.58 -2.81 0.17
CA ILE A 109 14.95 -3.56 -0.94
C ILE A 109 15.76 -3.39 -2.23
N GLU A 110 16.12 -2.14 -2.56
CA GLU A 110 16.83 -1.79 -3.80
C GLU A 110 18.23 -2.42 -3.93
N LYS A 111 18.79 -2.94 -2.83
CA LYS A 111 20.04 -3.74 -2.90
C LYS A 111 19.84 -5.12 -3.49
N GLN A 112 18.60 -5.64 -3.52
CA GLN A 112 18.28 -6.97 -4.03
C GLN A 112 17.47 -6.94 -5.31
N SER A 113 16.51 -6.00 -5.39
CA SER A 113 15.60 -5.85 -6.53
C SER A 113 15.11 -4.40 -6.61
N PRO A 114 14.89 -3.84 -7.79
CA PRO A 114 14.29 -2.52 -7.91
C PRO A 114 12.90 -2.49 -7.28
N VAL A 115 12.52 -1.32 -6.74
CA VAL A 115 11.14 -1.06 -6.30
C VAL A 115 10.37 -0.51 -7.51
N ASP A 116 9.61 -1.37 -8.18
CA ASP A 116 8.87 -1.00 -9.40
C ASP A 116 7.67 -0.10 -9.10
N GLU A 117 7.03 -0.32 -7.95
CA GLU A 117 5.83 0.40 -7.53
C GLU A 117 5.89 0.80 -6.06
N VAL A 118 5.63 2.08 -5.79
CA VAL A 118 5.35 2.64 -4.47
C VAL A 118 3.91 3.16 -4.48
N LEU A 119 3.02 2.44 -3.83
CA LEU A 119 1.59 2.74 -3.77
C LEU A 119 1.26 3.51 -2.49
N LEU A 120 0.84 4.76 -2.63
CA LEU A 120 0.37 5.58 -1.54
C LEU A 120 -1.13 5.37 -1.33
N VAL A 121 -1.49 4.82 -0.17
CA VAL A 121 -2.89 4.57 0.19
C VAL A 121 -3.46 5.78 0.91
N LEU A 122 -4.51 6.37 0.34
CA LEU A 122 -5.23 7.52 0.86
C LEU A 122 -6.70 7.17 1.13
N ASP A 123 -7.21 7.67 2.24
CA ASP A 123 -8.63 7.62 2.56
C ASP A 123 -9.36 8.77 1.87
N ALA A 124 -10.25 8.47 0.95
CA ALA A 124 -11.00 9.47 0.16
C ALA A 124 -11.87 10.40 1.03
N THR A 125 -12.18 10.00 2.27
CA THR A 125 -12.99 10.80 3.20
C THR A 125 -12.22 11.95 3.83
N THR A 126 -10.88 11.92 3.80
CA THR A 126 -10.02 12.90 4.50
C THR A 126 -9.83 14.22 3.75
N GLY A 127 -10.17 14.29 2.46
CA GLY A 127 -10.08 15.50 1.66
C GLY A 127 -8.69 16.14 1.65
N GLN A 128 -8.62 17.47 1.89
CA GLN A 128 -7.36 18.24 1.86
C GLN A 128 -6.31 17.76 2.88
N ASN A 129 -6.72 17.22 4.03
CA ASN A 129 -5.78 16.65 5.00
C ASN A 129 -5.05 15.44 4.42
N GLY A 130 -5.73 14.59 3.65
CA GLY A 130 -5.13 13.46 2.95
C GLY A 130 -4.07 13.93 1.94
N LEU A 131 -4.36 14.97 1.16
CA LEU A 131 -3.41 15.54 0.19
C LEU A 131 -2.15 16.11 0.86
N THR A 132 -2.32 16.84 1.97
CA THR A 132 -1.18 17.38 2.73
C THR A 132 -0.30 16.25 3.27
N GLN A 133 -0.89 15.19 3.78
CA GLN A 133 -0.15 14.01 4.24
C GLN A 133 0.56 13.30 3.09
N ALA A 134 -0.10 13.18 1.94
CA ALA A 134 0.44 12.54 0.75
C ALA A 134 1.75 13.17 0.27
N LYS A 135 1.83 14.51 0.28
CA LYS A 135 3.06 15.25 -0.08
C LYS A 135 4.26 14.85 0.77
N VAL A 136 4.04 14.61 2.06
CA VAL A 136 5.11 14.21 2.99
C VAL A 136 5.72 12.84 2.60
N PHE A 137 4.90 11.90 2.14
CA PHE A 137 5.40 10.62 1.65
C PHE A 137 6.16 10.78 0.34
N ALA A 138 5.64 11.59 -0.59
CA ALA A 138 6.27 11.84 -1.89
C ALA A 138 7.65 12.52 -1.79
N GLU A 139 7.95 13.20 -0.68
CA GLU A 139 9.27 13.79 -0.43
C GLU A 139 10.36 12.76 -0.07
N VAL A 140 9.98 11.55 0.33
CA VAL A 140 10.91 10.56 0.92
C VAL A 140 11.00 9.28 0.10
N VAL A 141 9.88 8.86 -0.49
CA VAL A 141 9.81 7.67 -1.34
C VAL A 141 9.23 8.07 -2.70
N ASP A 142 9.72 7.45 -3.75
CA ASP A 142 9.27 7.72 -5.12
C ASP A 142 7.89 7.13 -5.37
N VAL A 143 6.84 7.82 -4.91
CA VAL A 143 5.44 7.40 -5.11
C VAL A 143 5.14 7.30 -6.61
N THR A 144 4.72 6.13 -7.05
CA THR A 144 4.42 5.85 -8.48
C THR A 144 2.93 5.80 -8.77
N GLY A 145 2.11 5.64 -7.75
CA GLY A 145 0.67 5.59 -7.89
C GLY A 145 -0.06 5.74 -6.56
N VAL A 146 -1.33 6.07 -6.65
CA VAL A 146 -2.22 6.24 -5.50
C VAL A 146 -3.31 5.18 -5.50
N VAL A 147 -3.62 4.67 -4.32
CA VAL A 147 -4.80 3.86 -4.04
C VAL A 147 -5.75 4.70 -3.21
N LEU A 148 -6.96 4.94 -3.71
CA LEU A 148 -8.01 5.61 -2.97
C LEU A 148 -8.94 4.59 -2.32
N THR A 149 -9.08 4.64 -1.02
CA THR A 149 -9.98 3.78 -0.24
C THR A 149 -11.23 4.52 0.19
N LYS A 150 -12.27 3.78 0.54
CA LYS A 150 -13.55 4.29 1.08
C LYS A 150 -14.30 5.23 0.11
N LEU A 151 -14.19 4.97 -1.18
CA LEU A 151 -14.94 5.73 -2.21
C LEU A 151 -16.44 5.46 -2.18
N ASP A 152 -16.84 4.30 -1.65
CA ASP A 152 -18.24 3.89 -1.45
C ASP A 152 -19.02 4.80 -0.49
N GLY A 153 -18.35 5.54 0.39
CA GLY A 153 -18.96 6.43 1.39
C GLY A 153 -19.03 7.90 1.02
N THR A 154 -18.42 8.35 -0.07
CA THR A 154 -18.32 9.78 -0.37
C THR A 154 -18.21 10.09 -1.85
N ALA A 155 -19.20 10.79 -2.37
CA ALA A 155 -19.19 11.39 -3.71
C ALA A 155 -18.17 12.57 -3.82
N LYS A 156 -16.94 12.40 -3.36
CA LYS A 156 -15.93 13.47 -3.44
C LYS A 156 -14.90 13.19 -4.54
N GLY A 157 -15.38 13.19 -5.78
CA GLY A 157 -14.52 13.11 -6.96
C GLY A 157 -13.39 14.14 -6.99
N GLY A 158 -13.55 15.25 -6.27
CA GLY A 158 -12.50 16.25 -6.14
C GLY A 158 -11.18 15.75 -5.55
N ILE A 159 -11.18 14.68 -4.74
CA ILE A 159 -9.95 14.10 -4.20
C ILE A 159 -9.10 13.46 -5.32
N VAL A 160 -9.71 12.82 -6.31
CA VAL A 160 -9.00 12.21 -7.44
C VAL A 160 -8.24 13.26 -8.24
N VAL A 161 -8.94 14.34 -8.59
CA VAL A 161 -8.34 15.46 -9.34
C VAL A 161 -7.24 16.13 -8.49
N GLY A 162 -7.52 16.37 -7.22
CA GLY A 162 -6.55 16.97 -6.29
C GLY A 162 -5.28 16.15 -6.15
N VAL A 163 -5.39 14.83 -6.01
CA VAL A 163 -4.23 13.92 -5.91
C VAL A 163 -3.36 14.01 -7.17
N GLN A 164 -3.96 13.90 -8.34
CA GLN A 164 -3.22 13.94 -9.60
C GLN A 164 -2.52 15.30 -9.83
N GLN A 165 -3.21 16.40 -9.51
CA GLN A 165 -2.64 17.74 -9.65
C GLN A 165 -1.54 18.05 -8.64
N GLU A 166 -1.71 17.63 -7.40
CA GLU A 166 -0.80 17.97 -6.29
C GLU A 166 0.43 17.07 -6.22
N LEU A 167 0.29 15.79 -6.57
CA LEU A 167 1.37 14.80 -6.49
C LEU A 167 2.01 14.49 -7.85
N GLY A 168 1.32 14.79 -8.95
CA GLY A 168 1.79 14.45 -10.30
C GLY A 168 1.84 12.95 -10.59
N VAL A 169 1.14 12.12 -9.78
CA VAL A 169 1.08 10.67 -9.94
C VAL A 169 -0.35 10.20 -10.16
N PRO A 170 -0.57 9.11 -10.93
CA PRO A 170 -1.92 8.63 -11.21
C PRO A 170 -2.56 7.95 -10.01
N VAL A 171 -3.88 8.05 -9.90
CA VAL A 171 -4.67 7.09 -9.15
C VAL A 171 -4.70 5.80 -9.95
N LYS A 172 -4.24 4.69 -9.38
CA LYS A 172 -4.16 3.38 -10.05
C LYS A 172 -5.26 2.43 -9.62
N LEU A 173 -5.61 2.46 -8.33
CA LEU A 173 -6.57 1.54 -7.74
C LEU A 173 -7.57 2.29 -6.85
N VAL A 174 -8.76 1.72 -6.75
CA VAL A 174 -9.83 2.22 -5.88
C VAL A 174 -10.42 1.10 -5.03
N GLY A 175 -10.57 1.37 -3.73
CA GLY A 175 -11.30 0.51 -2.80
C GLY A 175 -12.77 0.91 -2.78
N LEU A 176 -13.63 -0.02 -3.15
CA LEU A 176 -15.07 0.19 -3.36
C LEU A 176 -15.93 -0.40 -2.25
N GLY A 177 -15.33 -0.95 -1.20
CA GLY A 177 -16.04 -1.57 -0.10
C GLY A 177 -15.15 -2.42 0.81
N GLU A 178 -15.76 -3.20 1.70
CA GLU A 178 -15.10 -4.03 2.72
C GLU A 178 -14.78 -5.46 2.24
N GLY A 179 -15.37 -5.91 1.15
CA GLY A 179 -15.17 -7.25 0.59
C GLY A 179 -13.76 -7.49 0.08
N ALA A 180 -13.35 -8.75 0.02
CA ALA A 180 -12.02 -9.13 -0.47
C ALA A 180 -11.78 -8.77 -1.95
N ASP A 181 -12.85 -8.72 -2.72
CA ASP A 181 -12.84 -8.40 -4.15
C ASP A 181 -13.15 -6.92 -4.44
N ASP A 182 -13.32 -6.08 -3.40
CA ASP A 182 -13.65 -4.64 -3.53
C ASP A 182 -12.39 -3.77 -3.71
N LEU A 183 -11.49 -4.18 -4.59
CA LEU A 183 -10.38 -3.40 -5.10
C LEU A 183 -10.36 -3.50 -6.62
N ALA A 184 -10.44 -2.37 -7.29
CA ALA A 184 -10.49 -2.32 -8.74
C ALA A 184 -9.46 -1.33 -9.32
N PRO A 185 -9.00 -1.54 -10.56
CA PRO A 185 -8.28 -0.50 -11.30
C PRO A 185 -9.14 0.77 -11.38
N PHE A 186 -8.48 1.93 -11.30
CA PHE A 186 -9.15 3.20 -11.49
C PHE A 186 -9.42 3.42 -12.97
N ASP A 187 -10.69 3.56 -13.33
CA ASP A 187 -11.13 3.91 -14.67
C ASP A 187 -11.67 5.36 -14.67
N PRO A 188 -10.97 6.31 -15.35
CA PRO A 188 -11.36 7.71 -15.37
C PRO A 188 -12.73 7.94 -16.03
N GLU A 189 -13.10 7.17 -17.06
CA GLU A 189 -14.37 7.34 -17.79
C GLU A 189 -15.54 6.91 -16.90
N VAL A 190 -15.45 5.71 -16.32
CA VAL A 190 -16.44 5.19 -15.36
C VAL A 190 -16.57 6.11 -14.15
N PHE A 191 -15.46 6.67 -13.69
CA PHE A 191 -15.45 7.59 -12.55
C PHE A 191 -16.16 8.91 -12.88
N VAL A 192 -15.89 9.52 -14.03
CA VAL A 192 -16.53 10.76 -14.47
C VAL A 192 -18.02 10.55 -14.70
N ASP A 193 -18.41 9.45 -15.34
CA ASP A 193 -19.81 9.11 -15.56
C ASP A 193 -20.56 8.95 -14.23
N ALA A 194 -19.96 8.31 -13.24
CA ALA A 194 -20.54 8.18 -11.90
C ALA A 194 -20.65 9.51 -11.13
N LEU A 195 -19.85 10.51 -11.49
CA LEU A 195 -19.92 11.86 -10.90
C LEU A 195 -20.98 12.75 -11.52
N LEU A 196 -21.24 12.58 -12.82
CA LEU A 196 -22.11 13.44 -13.61
C LEU A 196 -23.55 12.90 -13.73
N GLY A 197 -23.73 11.59 -13.50
CA GLY A 197 -25.02 10.86 -13.60
C GLY A 197 -25.91 11.06 -12.45
#